data_5a0e3c2fb4fb396166ee096e0a8f1f10
#
_entry.id   5a0e3c2fb4fb396166ee096e0a8f1f10
#
_cell.length_a   1.000
_cell.length_b   1.000
_cell.length_c   1.000
_cell.angle_alpha   90.00
_cell.angle_beta   90.00
_cell.angle_gamma   90.00
#
_symmetry.space_group_name_H-M   'P 1'
#
loop_
_entity.id
_entity.type
_entity.pdbx_description
1 polymer ?
#
loop_
_entity_poly.entity_id
_entity_poly.type
_entity_poly.pdbx_seq_one_letter_code
_entity_poly.pdbx_strand_id
1 'polypeptide(L)'
;MNKYLRLAFPILALFASSCSSVYMPNVPNTPMLSKQGEFSGGGHISLKGNASINGAYAVSNHIGVLFSGSAMNSERKSKDFGHKLIEIGGGYFDTFGPDNNRIIEVYAGVGKGWSDITFRDYKNDVLVSSELQEVDYRKSFLQVNYSSKKKNNLKLFGKDFPINYGTALRISHVKMDRFFLNGVFQPKEDNIFFEPIFFTRMGLSKTIQLQYTTSSNIGLKNRDYMSAGNSIFTIGVVVNVGGK
;
A
#
# COMPACT_ATOMS: atom_id res chain seq x y z
N MET A 1 -37.16 -6.35 5.33
CA MET A 1 -35.71 -6.52 5.41
C MET A 1 -35.12 -6.11 4.05
N ASN A 2 -34.47 -4.94 3.97
CA ASN A 2 -34.11 -4.27 2.72
C ASN A 2 -33.21 -5.15 1.82
N LYS A 3 -33.54 -5.22 0.52
CA LYS A 3 -32.76 -5.96 -0.51
C LYS A 3 -31.27 -5.56 -0.52
N TYR A 4 -30.96 -4.34 -0.18
CA TYR A 4 -29.57 -3.80 -0.09
C TYR A 4 -28.78 -4.39 1.09
N LEU A 5 -29.43 -4.80 2.18
CA LEU A 5 -28.78 -5.43 3.33
C LEU A 5 -28.33 -6.86 3.01
N ARG A 6 -29.04 -7.55 2.09
CA ARG A 6 -28.68 -8.92 1.65
C ARG A 6 -27.48 -8.94 0.69
N LEU A 7 -27.22 -7.84 -0.04
CA LEU A 7 -26.04 -7.72 -0.91
C LEU A 7 -24.80 -7.25 -0.14
N ALA A 8 -24.96 -6.50 0.95
CA ALA A 8 -23.83 -6.02 1.76
C ALA A 8 -23.16 -7.15 2.57
N PHE A 9 -23.91 -8.19 2.94
CA PHE A 9 -23.41 -9.30 3.75
C PHE A 9 -22.36 -10.17 3.03
N PRO A 10 -22.53 -10.59 1.76
CA PRO A 10 -21.51 -11.36 1.05
C PRO A 10 -20.25 -10.53 0.71
N ILE A 11 -20.39 -9.21 0.54
CA ILE A 11 -19.22 -8.32 0.31
C ILE A 11 -18.38 -8.21 1.58
N LEU A 12 -19.02 -8.15 2.76
CA LEU A 12 -18.31 -8.10 4.04
C LEU A 12 -17.62 -9.44 4.39
N ALA A 13 -18.18 -10.56 3.95
CA ALA A 13 -17.61 -11.89 4.19
C ALA A 13 -16.32 -12.17 3.36
N LEU A 14 -16.13 -11.50 2.23
CA LEU A 14 -14.92 -11.61 1.41
C LEU A 14 -13.68 -11.00 2.08
N PHE A 15 -13.85 -10.16 3.11
CA PHE A 15 -12.73 -9.58 3.86
C PHE A 15 -12.28 -10.44 5.06
N ALA A 16 -12.95 -11.56 5.36
CA ALA A 16 -12.67 -12.35 6.56
C ALA A 16 -11.66 -13.51 6.33
N SER A 17 -11.27 -13.81 5.09
CA SER A 17 -10.22 -14.81 4.82
C SER A 17 -8.83 -14.16 5.01
N SER A 18 -8.43 -13.98 6.26
CA SER A 18 -7.07 -13.61 6.61
C SER A 18 -6.14 -14.82 6.45
N CYS A 19 -5.86 -15.21 5.21
CA CYS A 19 -4.70 -16.05 4.96
C CYS A 19 -3.46 -15.24 5.38
N SER A 20 -2.60 -15.85 6.17
CA SER A 20 -1.34 -15.24 6.61
C SER A 20 -0.35 -15.23 5.46
N SER A 21 -0.33 -14.17 4.69
CA SER A 21 0.66 -13.99 3.63
C SER A 21 1.96 -13.43 4.20
N VAL A 22 3.09 -13.96 3.76
CA VAL A 22 4.43 -13.40 4.04
C VAL A 22 4.66 -12.06 3.34
N TYR A 23 3.84 -11.72 2.35
CA TYR A 23 3.90 -10.46 1.62
C TYR A 23 2.89 -9.44 2.15
N MET A 24 3.39 -8.26 2.49
CA MET A 24 2.59 -7.07 2.79
C MET A 24 3.02 -5.92 1.87
N PRO A 25 2.13 -5.36 1.03
CA PRO A 25 2.48 -4.26 0.15
C PRO A 25 2.74 -2.95 0.93
N ASN A 26 3.62 -2.10 0.39
CA ASN A 26 3.75 -0.71 0.84
C ASN A 26 2.45 0.07 0.58
N VAL A 27 2.25 1.17 1.31
CA VAL A 27 1.29 2.20 0.88
C VAL A 27 1.73 2.71 -0.49
N PRO A 28 0.88 2.57 -1.52
CA PRO A 28 1.26 2.95 -2.87
C PRO A 28 1.53 4.45 -2.97
N ASN A 29 2.58 4.79 -3.70
CA ASN A 29 2.92 6.19 -3.94
C ASN A 29 1.96 6.79 -4.98
N THR A 30 1.21 7.80 -4.58
CA THR A 30 0.25 8.51 -5.43
C THR A 30 0.56 10.01 -5.37
N PRO A 31 1.68 10.48 -5.95
CA PRO A 31 2.25 11.78 -5.64
C PRO A 31 1.43 12.95 -6.15
N MET A 32 0.69 12.80 -7.26
CA MET A 32 -0.04 13.85 -7.96
C MET A 32 0.89 14.95 -8.52
N LEU A 33 2.02 14.53 -9.12
CA LEU A 33 2.98 15.43 -9.75
C LEU A 33 2.34 16.13 -10.96
N SER A 34 2.68 17.40 -11.17
CA SER A 34 2.12 18.21 -12.25
C SER A 34 3.16 19.00 -13.04
N LYS A 35 4.35 19.23 -12.48
CA LYS A 35 5.44 19.93 -13.17
C LYS A 35 6.80 19.65 -12.53
N GLN A 36 7.85 19.99 -13.26
CA GLN A 36 9.24 19.85 -12.80
C GLN A 36 9.48 20.56 -11.47
N GLY A 37 10.31 19.93 -10.60
CA GLY A 37 10.69 20.46 -9.31
C GLY A 37 9.68 20.21 -8.19
N GLU A 38 8.53 19.60 -8.48
CA GLU A 38 7.60 19.20 -7.42
C GLU A 38 8.13 17.99 -6.64
N PHE A 39 8.00 18.06 -5.33
CA PHE A 39 8.22 16.96 -4.39
C PHE A 39 6.93 16.66 -3.65
N SER A 40 6.58 15.39 -3.56
CA SER A 40 5.48 14.89 -2.73
C SER A 40 6.02 13.79 -1.84
N GLY A 41 5.96 13.95 -0.52
CA GLY A 41 6.39 12.95 0.44
C GLY A 41 5.39 12.75 1.55
N GLY A 42 5.26 11.52 2.07
CA GLY A 42 4.29 11.22 3.11
C GLY A 42 4.75 10.15 4.09
N GLY A 43 4.21 10.25 5.30
CA GLY A 43 4.28 9.22 6.32
C GLY A 43 2.89 8.69 6.64
N HIS A 44 2.73 7.36 6.72
CA HIS A 44 1.45 6.70 6.88
C HIS A 44 1.52 5.63 7.96
N ILE A 45 0.41 5.44 8.67
CA ILE A 45 0.25 4.39 9.67
C ILE A 45 -1.00 3.60 9.33
N SER A 46 -0.90 2.27 9.36
CA SER A 46 -2.04 1.38 9.20
C SER A 46 -2.64 0.98 10.54
N LEU A 47 -3.92 0.58 10.54
CA LEU A 47 -4.58 0.02 11.71
C LEU A 47 -3.93 -1.30 12.20
N LYS A 48 -3.14 -1.95 11.35
CA LYS A 48 -2.41 -3.18 11.69
C LYS A 48 -1.02 -2.92 12.28
N GLY A 49 -0.62 -1.64 12.47
CA GLY A 49 0.68 -1.26 13.03
C GLY A 49 1.81 -1.16 11.99
N ASN A 50 1.50 -1.22 10.69
CA ASN A 50 2.49 -0.96 9.65
C ASN A 50 2.73 0.54 9.51
N ALA A 51 3.97 0.98 9.69
CA ALA A 51 4.42 2.34 9.40
C ALA A 51 5.09 2.37 8.02
N SER A 52 4.77 3.36 7.20
CA SER A 52 5.35 3.52 5.89
C SER A 52 5.65 4.98 5.56
N ILE A 53 6.70 5.16 4.77
CA ILE A 53 7.08 6.42 4.18
C ILE A 53 7.09 6.27 2.66
N ASN A 54 6.74 7.32 1.96
CA ASN A 54 6.88 7.38 0.51
C ASN A 54 7.28 8.78 0.07
N GLY A 55 7.87 8.87 -1.11
CA GLY A 55 8.23 10.14 -1.72
C GLY A 55 8.34 10.02 -3.22
N ALA A 56 8.13 11.16 -3.88
CA ALA A 56 8.27 11.32 -5.32
C ALA A 56 8.85 12.69 -5.65
N TYR A 57 9.63 12.75 -6.71
CA TYR A 57 10.19 13.99 -7.22
C TYR A 57 10.06 14.06 -8.74
N ALA A 58 9.57 15.19 -9.24
CA ALA A 58 9.45 15.47 -10.66
C ALA A 58 10.80 15.97 -11.21
N VAL A 59 11.55 15.08 -11.83
CA VAL A 59 12.87 15.41 -12.42
C VAL A 59 12.75 16.22 -13.72
N SER A 60 11.59 16.11 -14.39
CA SER A 60 11.21 16.95 -15.53
C SER A 60 9.71 17.22 -15.50
N ASN A 61 9.17 17.89 -16.53
CA ASN A 61 7.73 18.17 -16.61
C ASN A 61 6.85 16.92 -16.79
N HIS A 62 7.46 15.77 -17.13
CA HIS A 62 6.73 14.53 -17.39
C HIS A 62 7.37 13.30 -16.75
N ILE A 63 8.55 13.41 -16.13
CA ILE A 63 9.26 12.27 -15.55
C ILE A 63 9.38 12.46 -14.04
N GLY A 64 8.91 11.46 -13.30
CA GLY A 64 8.99 11.38 -11.84
C GLY A 64 9.77 10.16 -11.38
N VAL A 65 10.47 10.31 -10.25
CA VAL A 65 11.11 9.21 -9.53
C VAL A 65 10.38 8.98 -8.21
N LEU A 66 10.32 7.72 -7.79
CA LEU A 66 9.60 7.27 -6.59
C LEU A 66 10.53 6.54 -5.64
N PHE A 67 10.27 6.70 -4.35
CA PHE A 67 10.78 5.78 -3.33
C PHE A 67 9.67 5.46 -2.31
N SER A 68 9.70 4.27 -1.73
CA SER A 68 8.80 3.87 -0.65
C SER A 68 9.52 2.91 0.29
N GLY A 69 9.15 2.96 1.55
CA GLY A 69 9.62 2.03 2.56
C GLY A 69 8.54 1.78 3.61
N SER A 70 8.46 0.55 4.12
CA SER A 70 7.60 0.23 5.24
C SER A 70 8.27 -0.71 6.21
N ALA A 71 7.84 -0.63 7.47
CA ALA A 71 8.22 -1.56 8.51
C ALA A 71 7.00 -1.85 9.40
N MET A 72 6.88 -3.11 9.79
CA MET A 72 5.88 -3.58 10.73
C MET A 72 6.54 -4.54 11.72
N ASN A 73 6.22 -4.37 12.98
CA ASN A 73 6.45 -5.38 14.01
C ASN A 73 5.17 -5.51 14.83
N SER A 74 4.60 -6.71 14.86
CA SER A 74 3.36 -7.01 15.58
C SER A 74 3.55 -8.28 16.37
N GLU A 75 3.49 -8.16 17.68
CA GLU A 75 3.61 -9.27 18.61
C GLU A 75 2.25 -9.57 19.23
N ARG A 76 1.79 -10.81 19.10
CA ARG A 76 0.54 -11.29 19.68
C ARG A 76 0.77 -12.67 20.31
N LYS A 77 -0.09 -13.09 21.23
CA LYS A 77 0.03 -14.39 21.89
C LYS A 77 0.23 -15.55 20.89
N SER A 78 -0.55 -15.60 19.81
CA SER A 78 -0.51 -16.70 18.84
C SER A 78 0.29 -16.42 17.58
N LYS A 79 0.73 -15.17 17.36
CA LYS A 79 1.42 -14.80 16.11
C LYS A 79 2.28 -13.54 16.29
N ASP A 80 3.56 -13.66 15.97
CA ASP A 80 4.41 -12.50 15.71
C ASP A 80 4.57 -12.31 14.21
N PHE A 81 4.65 -11.06 13.78
CA PHE A 81 4.84 -10.71 12.38
C PHE A 81 5.78 -9.51 12.26
N GLY A 82 7.01 -9.78 11.82
CA GLY A 82 7.99 -8.80 11.38
C GLY A 82 7.95 -8.66 9.86
N HIS A 83 7.95 -7.43 9.33
CA HIS A 83 7.97 -7.19 7.89
C HIS A 83 8.68 -5.88 7.57
N LYS A 84 9.47 -5.88 6.48
CA LYS A 84 10.10 -4.69 5.90
C LYS A 84 10.04 -4.77 4.39
N LEU A 85 9.80 -3.64 3.74
CA LEU A 85 9.81 -3.54 2.28
C LEU A 85 10.34 -2.17 1.85
N ILE A 86 11.30 -2.16 0.94
CA ILE A 86 11.79 -0.95 0.27
C ILE A 86 11.52 -1.06 -1.23
N GLU A 87 11.14 0.06 -1.85
CA GLU A 87 10.83 0.15 -3.28
C GLU A 87 11.41 1.42 -3.86
N ILE A 88 11.90 1.35 -5.09
CA ILE A 88 12.27 2.48 -5.92
C ILE A 88 11.63 2.33 -7.29
N GLY A 89 11.33 3.44 -7.94
CA GLY A 89 10.72 3.43 -9.26
C GLY A 89 10.83 4.78 -9.96
N GLY A 90 10.31 4.79 -11.16
CA GLY A 90 10.19 6.01 -11.95
C GLY A 90 9.17 5.83 -13.05
N GLY A 91 8.75 6.92 -13.67
CA GLY A 91 7.74 6.86 -14.70
C GLY A 91 7.33 8.23 -15.22
N TYR A 92 6.25 8.20 -15.97
CA TYR A 92 5.69 9.33 -16.66
C TYR A 92 4.47 9.88 -15.92
N PHE A 93 4.30 11.18 -15.91
CA PHE A 93 3.08 11.85 -15.47
C PHE A 93 2.68 12.95 -16.44
N ASP A 94 1.38 13.23 -16.49
CA ASP A 94 0.83 14.32 -17.28
C ASP A 94 -0.46 14.86 -16.65
N THR A 95 -0.76 16.12 -16.96
CA THR A 95 -1.96 16.81 -16.51
C THR A 95 -2.88 17.06 -17.70
N PHE A 96 -4.18 16.95 -17.49
CA PHE A 96 -5.18 17.14 -18.55
C PHE A 96 -6.52 17.61 -17.97
N GLY A 97 -7.47 17.84 -18.88
CA GLY A 97 -8.80 18.34 -18.55
C GLY A 97 -8.84 19.85 -18.34
N PRO A 98 -10.02 20.41 -17.99
CA PRO A 98 -10.16 21.84 -17.72
C PRO A 98 -9.23 22.26 -16.58
N ASP A 99 -8.48 23.36 -16.76
CA ASP A 99 -7.52 23.92 -15.80
C ASP A 99 -6.46 22.91 -15.33
N ASN A 100 -6.11 21.88 -16.14
CA ASN A 100 -5.18 20.82 -15.78
C ASN A 100 -5.49 20.17 -14.42
N ASN A 101 -6.79 19.99 -14.13
CA ASN A 101 -7.26 19.51 -12.84
C ASN A 101 -7.28 17.98 -12.69
N ARG A 102 -6.85 17.25 -13.73
CA ARG A 102 -6.72 15.79 -13.73
C ARG A 102 -5.27 15.42 -13.98
N ILE A 103 -4.83 14.34 -13.32
CA ILE A 103 -3.47 13.84 -13.46
C ILE A 103 -3.54 12.35 -13.76
N ILE A 104 -2.77 11.94 -14.74
CA ILE A 104 -2.46 10.54 -15.01
C ILE A 104 -0.97 10.32 -14.76
N GLU A 105 -0.63 9.22 -14.11
CA GLU A 105 0.76 8.86 -13.80
C GLU A 105 0.93 7.37 -14.07
N VAL A 106 2.05 6.99 -14.70
CA VAL A 106 2.41 5.59 -14.99
C VAL A 106 3.82 5.37 -14.46
N TYR A 107 3.97 4.44 -13.53
CA TYR A 107 5.23 4.15 -12.87
C TYR A 107 5.58 2.68 -12.95
N ALA A 108 6.87 2.39 -13.10
CA ALA A 108 7.43 1.06 -12.93
C ALA A 108 8.53 1.10 -11.88
N GLY A 109 8.72 -0.01 -11.16
CA GLY A 109 9.75 -0.05 -10.14
C GLY A 109 10.07 -1.44 -9.65
N VAL A 110 11.04 -1.49 -8.75
CA VAL A 110 11.53 -2.71 -8.10
C VAL A 110 11.60 -2.51 -6.59
N GLY A 111 11.60 -3.61 -5.86
CA GLY A 111 11.71 -3.59 -4.41
C GLY A 111 12.31 -4.86 -3.85
N LYS A 112 12.72 -4.78 -2.59
CA LYS A 112 13.20 -5.90 -1.79
C LYS A 112 12.52 -5.88 -0.43
N GLY A 113 12.06 -7.06 -0.01
CA GLY A 113 11.37 -7.20 1.27
C GLY A 113 11.86 -8.39 2.07
N TRP A 114 11.57 -8.32 3.36
CA TRP A 114 11.89 -9.31 4.38
C TRP A 114 10.67 -9.52 5.24
N SER A 115 10.40 -10.78 5.60
CA SER A 115 9.27 -11.14 6.43
C SER A 115 9.64 -12.29 7.36
N ASP A 116 9.36 -12.12 8.64
CA ASP A 116 9.52 -13.13 9.68
C ASP A 116 8.17 -13.32 10.36
N ILE A 117 7.66 -14.55 10.34
CA ILE A 117 6.37 -14.87 10.97
C ILE A 117 6.58 -16.03 11.92
N THR A 118 6.21 -15.83 13.20
CA THR A 118 6.17 -16.91 14.18
C THR A 118 4.71 -17.22 14.52
N PHE A 119 4.28 -18.43 14.27
CA PHE A 119 3.00 -18.95 14.74
C PHE A 119 3.21 -19.73 16.03
N ARG A 120 2.28 -19.63 16.98
CA ARG A 120 2.30 -20.36 18.24
C ARG A 120 0.92 -20.93 18.54
N ASP A 121 0.86 -22.23 18.77
CA ASP A 121 -0.35 -22.90 19.21
C ASP A 121 -0.28 -23.15 20.71
N TYR A 122 -1.36 -22.79 21.41
CA TYR A 122 -1.49 -22.99 22.85
C TYR A 122 -2.67 -23.92 23.15
N LYS A 123 -2.46 -24.84 24.09
CA LYS A 123 -3.52 -25.67 24.66
C LYS A 123 -3.48 -25.50 26.18
N ASN A 124 -4.60 -25.04 26.77
CA ASN A 124 -4.68 -24.72 28.21
C ASN A 124 -3.54 -23.77 28.65
N ASP A 125 -3.27 -22.70 27.88
CA ASP A 125 -2.18 -21.75 28.11
C ASP A 125 -0.75 -22.31 28.04
N VAL A 126 -0.57 -23.59 27.69
CA VAL A 126 0.74 -24.22 27.48
C VAL A 126 1.07 -24.18 25.98
N LEU A 127 2.26 -23.71 25.63
CA LEU A 127 2.76 -23.73 24.24
C LEU A 127 2.94 -25.18 23.78
N VAL A 128 2.21 -25.58 22.74
CA VAL A 128 2.22 -26.93 22.17
C VAL A 128 3.10 -27.01 20.94
N SER A 129 3.06 -25.98 20.08
CA SER A 129 3.88 -25.91 18.89
C SER A 129 4.26 -24.47 18.55
N SER A 130 5.37 -24.31 17.85
CA SER A 130 5.82 -23.03 17.28
C SER A 130 6.38 -23.28 15.89
N GLU A 131 5.99 -22.43 14.94
CA GLU A 131 6.47 -22.46 13.57
C GLU A 131 7.03 -21.09 13.19
N LEU A 132 8.28 -21.04 12.75
CA LEU A 132 8.96 -19.84 12.27
C LEU A 132 9.12 -19.89 10.75
N GLN A 133 8.60 -18.88 10.07
CA GLN A 133 8.74 -18.66 8.63
C GLN A 133 9.62 -17.43 8.40
N GLU A 134 10.73 -17.60 7.68
CA GLU A 134 11.66 -16.50 7.32
C GLU A 134 11.76 -16.40 5.80
N VAL A 135 11.43 -15.24 5.24
CA VAL A 135 11.35 -15.02 3.81
C VAL A 135 12.05 -13.73 3.39
N ASP A 136 12.97 -13.85 2.43
CA ASP A 136 13.45 -12.70 1.64
C ASP A 136 12.82 -12.77 0.25
N TYR A 137 12.40 -11.64 -0.29
CA TYR A 137 11.78 -11.60 -1.61
C TYR A 137 12.14 -10.34 -2.40
N ARG A 138 12.05 -10.46 -3.71
CA ARG A 138 12.11 -9.34 -4.66
C ARG A 138 10.74 -9.05 -5.23
N LYS A 139 10.53 -7.78 -5.56
CA LYS A 139 9.31 -7.28 -6.17
C LYS A 139 9.65 -6.46 -7.42
N SER A 140 8.84 -6.60 -8.46
CA SER A 140 8.73 -5.63 -9.55
C SER A 140 7.28 -5.20 -9.69
N PHE A 141 7.03 -3.97 -10.08
CA PHE A 141 5.66 -3.49 -10.23
C PHE A 141 5.49 -2.54 -11.40
N LEU A 142 4.26 -2.50 -11.91
CA LEU A 142 3.73 -1.48 -12.79
C LEU A 142 2.50 -0.85 -12.13
N GLN A 143 2.42 0.46 -12.12
CA GLN A 143 1.33 1.20 -11.46
C GLN A 143 0.82 2.31 -12.38
N VAL A 144 -0.50 2.44 -12.46
CA VAL A 144 -1.18 3.55 -13.12
C VAL A 144 -2.01 4.29 -12.09
N ASN A 145 -1.81 5.59 -11.95
CA ASN A 145 -2.59 6.47 -11.08
C ASN A 145 -3.48 7.39 -11.92
N TYR A 146 -4.68 7.60 -11.43
CA TYR A 146 -5.56 8.67 -11.87
C TYR A 146 -6.00 9.51 -10.68
N SER A 147 -5.82 10.82 -10.77
CA SER A 147 -6.12 11.73 -9.68
C SER A 147 -6.90 12.94 -10.18
N SER A 148 -7.73 13.51 -9.30
CA SER A 148 -8.48 14.72 -9.56
C SER A 148 -8.19 15.78 -8.52
N LYS A 149 -7.76 16.96 -8.98
CA LYS A 149 -7.59 18.19 -8.18
C LYS A 149 -8.84 19.09 -8.28
N LYS A 150 -10.03 18.51 -8.50
CA LYS A 150 -11.28 19.30 -8.49
C LYS A 150 -11.41 20.07 -7.17
N LYS A 151 -11.89 21.30 -7.26
CA LYS A 151 -12.18 22.17 -6.10
C LYS A 151 -13.45 21.71 -5.37
N ASN A 152 -13.43 20.52 -4.78
CA ASN A 152 -14.45 20.08 -3.85
C ASN A 152 -14.02 20.47 -2.43
N ASN A 153 -14.88 21.10 -1.68
CA ASN A 153 -14.60 21.49 -0.31
C ASN A 153 -15.45 20.66 0.66
N LEU A 154 -14.80 20.16 1.69
CA LEU A 154 -15.47 19.56 2.84
C LEU A 154 -15.61 20.63 3.92
N LYS A 155 -16.84 20.92 4.33
CA LYS A 155 -17.12 21.82 5.47
C LYS A 155 -17.02 21.04 6.78
N LEU A 156 -16.02 21.36 7.60
CA LEU A 156 -15.85 20.82 8.93
C LEU A 156 -15.59 21.96 9.92
N PHE A 157 -16.32 21.99 11.04
CA PHE A 157 -16.17 22.98 12.10
C PHE A 157 -16.20 24.43 11.58
N GLY A 158 -17.06 24.71 10.57
CA GLY A 158 -17.18 26.03 9.95
C GLY A 158 -16.03 26.46 9.02
N LYS A 159 -15.10 25.58 8.72
CA LYS A 159 -14.00 25.79 7.76
C LYS A 159 -14.15 24.91 6.53
N ASP A 160 -13.73 25.45 5.39
CA ASP A 160 -13.68 24.71 4.13
C ASP A 160 -12.29 24.08 3.92
N PHE A 161 -12.27 22.76 3.72
CA PHE A 161 -11.06 22.00 3.42
C PHE A 161 -11.12 21.48 1.99
N PRO A 162 -10.15 21.81 1.12
CA PRO A 162 -10.11 21.26 -0.23
C PRO A 162 -9.85 19.75 -0.19
N ILE A 163 -10.63 19.00 -0.99
CA ILE A 163 -10.50 17.55 -1.12
C ILE A 163 -10.04 17.18 -2.51
N ASN A 164 -8.99 16.38 -2.58
CA ASN A 164 -8.54 15.67 -3.75
C ASN A 164 -8.78 14.17 -3.57
N TYR A 165 -9.06 13.48 -4.64
CA TYR A 165 -9.22 12.02 -4.62
C TYR A 165 -8.61 11.40 -5.86
N GLY A 166 -8.30 10.12 -5.76
CA GLY A 166 -7.80 9.37 -6.87
C GLY A 166 -7.86 7.87 -6.64
N THR A 167 -7.51 7.19 -7.69
CA THR A 167 -7.36 5.73 -7.69
C THR A 167 -6.03 5.37 -8.35
N ALA A 168 -5.48 4.24 -7.96
CA ALA A 168 -4.38 3.65 -8.67
C ALA A 168 -4.62 2.14 -8.83
N LEU A 169 -4.00 1.60 -9.85
CA LEU A 169 -3.98 0.19 -10.11
C LEU A 169 -2.53 -0.24 -10.21
N ARG A 170 -2.13 -1.17 -9.35
CA ARG A 170 -0.78 -1.74 -9.37
C ARG A 170 -0.84 -3.23 -9.66
N ILE A 171 0.03 -3.69 -10.53
CA ILE A 171 0.33 -5.10 -10.74
C ILE A 171 1.75 -5.33 -10.24
N SER A 172 1.93 -6.29 -9.34
CA SER A 172 3.23 -6.60 -8.73
C SER A 172 3.58 -8.07 -8.92
N HIS A 173 4.78 -8.36 -9.42
CA HIS A 173 5.34 -9.69 -9.37
C HIS A 173 6.29 -9.77 -8.17
N VAL A 174 6.00 -10.67 -7.24
CA VAL A 174 6.77 -10.92 -6.02
C VAL A 174 7.34 -12.33 -6.08
N LYS A 175 8.64 -12.48 -5.86
CA LYS A 175 9.34 -13.76 -5.93
C LYS A 175 10.25 -13.94 -4.73
N MET A 176 10.14 -15.07 -4.04
CA MET A 176 11.03 -15.43 -2.95
C MET A 176 12.47 -15.63 -3.46
N ASP A 177 13.42 -15.04 -2.76
CA ASP A 177 14.85 -15.29 -2.93
C ASP A 177 15.32 -16.38 -1.96
N ARG A 178 14.75 -16.36 -0.75
CA ARG A 178 15.06 -17.27 0.34
C ARG A 178 13.81 -17.58 1.13
N PHE A 179 13.63 -18.86 1.50
CA PHE A 179 12.55 -19.27 2.38
C PHE A 179 13.01 -20.37 3.33
N PHE A 180 12.85 -20.14 4.63
CA PHE A 180 13.10 -21.13 5.68
C PHE A 180 11.84 -21.34 6.51
N LEU A 181 11.60 -22.60 6.87
CA LEU A 181 10.58 -23.03 7.81
C LEU A 181 11.30 -23.75 8.96
N ASN A 182 11.27 -23.17 10.16
CA ASN A 182 12.01 -23.65 11.33
C ASN A 182 13.50 -23.89 11.04
N GLY A 183 14.15 -22.99 10.29
CA GLY A 183 15.54 -23.09 9.90
C GLY A 183 15.84 -24.08 8.75
N VAL A 184 14.84 -24.80 8.24
CA VAL A 184 14.98 -25.73 7.11
C VAL A 184 14.59 -25.03 5.81
N PHE A 185 15.48 -25.09 4.81
CA PHE A 185 15.25 -24.51 3.49
C PHE A 185 14.04 -25.14 2.79
N GLN A 186 13.17 -24.31 2.23
CA GLN A 186 11.93 -24.71 1.57
C GLN A 186 11.93 -24.29 0.09
N PRO A 187 11.09 -24.93 -0.75
CA PRO A 187 10.83 -24.49 -2.10
C PRO A 187 10.33 -23.05 -2.13
N LYS A 188 10.84 -22.26 -3.07
CA LYS A 188 10.51 -20.85 -3.22
C LYS A 188 9.22 -20.69 -4.00
N GLU A 189 8.41 -19.76 -3.57
CA GLU A 189 7.19 -19.33 -4.28
C GLU A 189 7.37 -18.00 -4.98
N ASP A 190 6.53 -17.77 -5.99
CA ASP A 190 6.30 -16.47 -6.60
C ASP A 190 4.80 -16.23 -6.75
N ASN A 191 4.38 -14.97 -6.78
CA ASN A 191 3.00 -14.63 -7.10
C ASN A 191 2.93 -13.32 -7.89
N ILE A 192 1.82 -13.15 -8.59
CA ILE A 192 1.43 -11.88 -9.22
C ILE A 192 0.27 -11.34 -8.40
N PHE A 193 0.41 -10.10 -7.94
CA PHE A 193 -0.62 -9.43 -7.15
C PHE A 193 -1.26 -8.33 -7.96
N PHE A 194 -2.58 -8.30 -7.92
CA PHE A 194 -3.42 -7.21 -8.39
C PHE A 194 -3.79 -6.34 -7.19
N GLU A 195 -3.40 -5.07 -7.21
CA GLU A 195 -3.49 -4.15 -6.07
C GLU A 195 -4.29 -2.90 -6.48
N PRO A 196 -5.64 -2.91 -6.38
CA PRO A 196 -6.45 -1.71 -6.53
C PRO A 196 -6.32 -0.80 -5.32
N ILE A 197 -6.23 0.51 -5.56
CA ILE A 197 -5.93 1.52 -4.56
C ILE A 197 -6.90 2.68 -4.72
N PHE A 198 -7.46 3.15 -3.61
CA PHE A 198 -8.26 4.37 -3.54
C PHE A 198 -7.68 5.28 -2.47
N PHE A 199 -7.61 6.56 -2.76
CA PHE A 199 -7.15 7.53 -1.77
C PHE A 199 -7.96 8.84 -1.83
N THR A 200 -8.03 9.48 -0.68
CA THR A 200 -8.59 10.82 -0.52
C THR A 200 -7.60 11.67 0.26
N ARG A 201 -7.37 12.90 -0.20
CA ARG A 201 -6.52 13.89 0.45
C ARG A 201 -7.32 15.10 0.85
N MET A 202 -7.24 15.50 2.11
CA MET A 202 -7.79 16.71 2.64
C MET A 202 -6.68 17.74 2.88
N GLY A 203 -6.72 18.87 2.22
CA GLY A 203 -5.75 19.95 2.39
C GLY A 203 -5.91 20.64 3.74
N LEU A 204 -4.89 20.55 4.59
CA LEU A 204 -4.83 21.30 5.87
C LEU A 204 -4.17 22.65 5.68
N SER A 205 -3.22 22.74 4.73
CA SER A 205 -2.58 23.97 4.28
C SER A 205 -2.24 23.86 2.78
N LYS A 206 -1.53 24.87 2.25
CA LYS A 206 -1.06 24.81 0.85
C LYS A 206 -0.07 23.66 0.59
N THR A 207 0.65 23.21 1.62
CA THR A 207 1.72 22.21 1.52
C THR A 207 1.40 20.91 2.25
N ILE A 208 0.52 20.93 3.27
CA ILE A 208 0.24 19.78 4.15
C ILE A 208 -1.15 19.26 3.86
N GLN A 209 -1.25 17.95 3.66
CA GLN A 209 -2.51 17.24 3.42
C GLN A 209 -2.61 16.03 4.34
N LEU A 210 -3.82 15.74 4.81
CA LEU A 210 -4.15 14.47 5.43
C LEU A 210 -4.61 13.49 4.35
N GLN A 211 -4.03 12.31 4.30
CA GLN A 211 -4.39 11.28 3.32
C GLN A 211 -4.99 10.06 4.01
N TYR A 212 -6.12 9.62 3.49
CA TYR A 212 -6.68 8.30 3.73
C TYR A 212 -6.44 7.43 2.50
N THR A 213 -5.97 6.18 2.71
CA THR A 213 -5.75 5.23 1.62
C THR A 213 -6.35 3.87 1.98
N THR A 214 -7.04 3.28 1.04
CA THR A 214 -7.48 1.88 1.10
C THR A 214 -6.97 1.13 -0.13
N SER A 215 -6.49 -0.08 0.08
CA SER A 215 -6.00 -0.96 -0.96
C SER A 215 -6.28 -2.41 -0.59
N SER A 216 -6.55 -3.22 -1.59
CA SER A 216 -6.59 -4.67 -1.46
C SER A 216 -5.44 -5.28 -2.24
N ASN A 217 -5.07 -6.52 -1.89
CA ASN A 217 -4.07 -7.25 -2.62
C ASN A 217 -4.64 -8.65 -2.96
N ILE A 218 -4.72 -8.93 -4.24
CA ILE A 218 -5.33 -10.14 -4.78
C ILE A 218 -4.23 -10.93 -5.50
N GLY A 219 -3.84 -12.08 -4.95
CA GLY A 219 -2.89 -12.98 -5.58
C GLY A 219 -3.54 -13.75 -6.72
N LEU A 220 -2.86 -13.81 -7.87
CA LEU A 220 -3.37 -14.48 -9.07
C LEU A 220 -2.95 -15.95 -9.16
N LYS A 221 -1.96 -16.37 -8.35
CA LYS A 221 -1.55 -17.76 -8.25
C LYS A 221 -1.97 -18.32 -6.89
N ASN A 222 -2.43 -19.58 -6.88
CA ASN A 222 -2.66 -20.28 -5.62
C ASN A 222 -1.30 -20.65 -5.01
N ARG A 223 -1.01 -20.11 -3.81
CA ARG A 223 0.25 -20.27 -3.08
C ARG A 223 -0.04 -20.47 -1.61
N ASP A 224 0.76 -21.30 -0.94
CA ASP A 224 0.57 -21.61 0.47
C ASP A 224 1.06 -20.47 1.38
N TYR A 225 2.22 -19.89 1.04
CA TYR A 225 2.88 -18.87 1.84
C TYR A 225 2.81 -17.47 1.24
N MET A 226 2.90 -17.36 -0.09
CA MET A 226 2.80 -16.09 -0.81
C MET A 226 1.38 -15.89 -1.35
N SER A 227 0.38 -16.04 -0.49
CA SER A 227 -1.03 -15.85 -0.80
C SER A 227 -1.43 -14.36 -0.74
N ALA A 228 -2.63 -14.06 -1.17
CA ALA A 228 -3.27 -12.75 -0.99
C ALA A 228 -3.88 -12.62 0.41
N GLY A 229 -4.13 -11.41 0.87
CA GLY A 229 -4.94 -11.20 2.08
C GLY A 229 -4.58 -10.00 2.94
N ASN A 230 -3.57 -9.22 2.58
CA ASN A 230 -3.21 -8.02 3.33
C ASN A 230 -3.84 -6.76 2.73
N SER A 231 -5.10 -6.46 3.09
CA SER A 231 -5.71 -5.16 2.80
C SER A 231 -5.03 -4.06 3.62
N ILE A 232 -4.82 -2.92 2.97
CA ILE A 232 -4.23 -1.73 3.58
C ILE A 232 -5.34 -0.72 3.86
N PHE A 233 -5.42 -0.27 5.11
CA PHE A 233 -6.18 0.89 5.53
C PHE A 233 -5.22 1.80 6.28
N THR A 234 -4.90 2.96 5.71
CA THR A 234 -3.93 3.87 6.31
C THR A 234 -4.44 5.28 6.40
N ILE A 235 -3.96 5.97 7.43
CA ILE A 235 -4.03 7.42 7.55
C ILE A 235 -2.60 7.94 7.54
N GLY A 236 -2.36 9.04 6.85
CA GLY A 236 -1.04 9.63 6.74
C GLY A 236 -1.06 11.12 6.50
N VAL A 237 0.09 11.74 6.68
CA VAL A 237 0.33 13.14 6.36
C VAL A 237 1.22 13.18 5.12
N VAL A 238 0.79 13.99 4.15
CA VAL A 238 1.52 14.21 2.89
C VAL A 238 1.95 15.67 2.82
N VAL A 239 3.19 15.88 2.46
CA VAL A 239 3.78 17.20 2.24
C VAL A 239 4.10 17.35 0.77
N ASN A 240 3.58 18.42 0.14
CA ASN A 240 3.87 18.75 -1.24
C ASN A 240 4.64 20.08 -1.26
N VAL A 241 5.80 20.08 -1.92
CA VAL A 241 6.69 21.23 -2.04
C VAL A 241 7.07 21.43 -3.51
N GLY A 242 7.28 22.66 -3.89
CA GLY A 242 7.58 23.01 -5.29
C GLY A 242 6.33 23.34 -6.09
N GLY A 243 6.50 23.62 -7.36
CA GLY A 243 5.33 23.92 -8.20
C GLY A 243 4.94 25.40 -8.18
N LYS A 244 5.89 26.32 -8.24
CA LYS A 244 5.64 27.75 -8.53
C LYS A 244 5.39 27.99 -10.01
#